data_7b2a6c181c6f0f84889f315d8dacd47d
#
_entry.id   7b2a6c181c6f0f84889f315d8dacd47d
#
_cell.length_a   1.000
_cell.length_b   1.000
_cell.length_c   1.000
_cell.angle_alpha   90.00
_cell.angle_beta   90.00
_cell.angle_gamma   90.00
#
_symmetry.space_group_name_H-M   'P 1'
#
loop_
_entity.id
_entity.type
_entity.pdbx_description
1 polymer ?
#
loop_
_entity_poly.entity_id
_entity_poly.type
_entity_poly.pdbx_seq_one_letter_code
_entity_poly.pdbx_strand_id
1 'polypeptide(L)'
;MKFSIITPSFRNSKWLKLCVASVADQQGVEHEHIVQDSCSDDGTQDWLPHDPRVKAFIEKDAGMYDAVNRGYRRATGDILAYLNCDEQYLPGALATVHKFFEANPKVEVALAGSIVTNGDGDYICHRHQMVPHGCGVWYRFPILTSSIFLRRKVIFERGVFFDTRWRDLGDFHWVLALMNQQVPMKVCDAFTSVFADTGENMNLKPNAIREKAATEAMIPGAVRALKPFWILHHRLRRLAAGHFNLKPTDYSIYTLKSPDRRVTIEVPNPTAVWWNRL
;
A
#
# COMPACT_ATOMS: atom_id res chain seq x y z
N MET A 1 10.54 16.74 7.22
CA MET A 1 10.86 15.48 6.51
C MET A 1 10.22 15.54 5.13
N LYS A 2 10.99 15.23 4.11
CA LYS A 2 10.54 15.12 2.73
C LYS A 2 10.04 13.70 2.45
N PHE A 3 9.00 13.57 1.64
CA PHE A 3 8.46 12.27 1.20
C PHE A 3 8.88 11.96 -0.23
N SER A 4 9.17 10.69 -0.52
CA SER A 4 9.25 10.18 -1.88
C SER A 4 8.18 9.09 -2.06
N ILE A 5 7.25 9.35 -2.97
CA ILE A 5 6.19 8.41 -3.33
C ILE A 5 6.57 7.75 -4.63
N ILE A 6 6.60 6.42 -4.65
CA ILE A 6 6.93 5.62 -5.82
C ILE A 6 5.65 5.00 -6.38
N THR A 7 5.40 5.16 -7.67
CA THR A 7 4.28 4.52 -8.35
C THR A 7 4.79 3.64 -9.49
N PRO A 8 4.71 2.31 -9.36
CA PRO A 8 4.92 1.40 -10.47
C PRO A 8 3.73 1.49 -11.42
N SER A 9 3.98 1.53 -12.73
CA SER A 9 2.94 1.65 -13.75
C SER A 9 3.18 0.72 -14.92
N PHE A 10 2.11 0.07 -15.38
CA PHE A 10 2.07 -0.67 -16.64
C PHE A 10 0.65 -0.76 -17.19
N ARG A 11 0.41 -0.16 -18.37
CA ARG A 11 -0.88 -0.21 -19.11
C ARG A 11 -2.10 0.20 -18.27
N ASN A 12 -1.96 1.30 -17.51
CA ASN A 12 -3.01 1.76 -16.61
C ASN A 12 -3.15 3.30 -16.59
N SER A 13 -3.05 3.92 -17.78
CA SER A 13 -3.01 5.38 -17.97
C SER A 13 -4.13 6.13 -17.26
N LYS A 14 -5.37 5.65 -17.37
CA LYS A 14 -6.55 6.31 -16.79
C LYS A 14 -6.50 6.38 -15.25
N TRP A 15 -6.06 5.30 -14.60
CA TRP A 15 -5.94 5.24 -13.15
C TRP A 15 -4.71 6.00 -12.65
N LEU A 16 -3.59 5.89 -13.38
CA LEU A 16 -2.37 6.61 -13.06
C LEU A 16 -2.58 8.13 -12.98
N LYS A 17 -3.44 8.70 -13.84
CA LYS A 17 -3.79 10.13 -13.75
C LYS A 17 -4.45 10.49 -12.43
N LEU A 18 -5.34 9.63 -11.91
CA LEU A 18 -6.00 9.85 -10.63
C LEU A 18 -5.03 9.68 -9.46
N CYS A 19 -4.15 8.68 -9.53
CA CYS A 19 -3.06 8.48 -8.57
C CYS A 19 -2.16 9.72 -8.51
N VAL A 20 -1.67 10.21 -9.67
CA VAL A 20 -0.84 11.41 -9.76
C VAL A 20 -1.54 12.64 -9.18
N ALA A 21 -2.83 12.84 -9.49
CA ALA A 21 -3.61 13.94 -8.93
C ALA A 21 -3.68 13.85 -7.39
N SER A 22 -3.88 12.65 -6.85
CA SER A 22 -4.02 12.43 -5.40
C SER A 22 -2.72 12.62 -4.61
N VAL A 23 -1.57 12.45 -5.25
CA VAL A 23 -0.26 12.75 -4.66
C VAL A 23 0.04 14.25 -4.79
N ALA A 24 -0.24 14.82 -5.96
CA ALA A 24 0.07 16.22 -6.25
C ALA A 24 -0.70 17.23 -5.37
N ASP A 25 -1.91 16.88 -4.93
CA ASP A 25 -2.73 17.75 -4.08
C ASP A 25 -2.46 17.61 -2.57
N GLN A 26 -1.46 16.80 -2.17
CA GLN A 26 -1.04 16.71 -0.77
C GLN A 26 -0.39 18.02 -0.31
N GLN A 27 -0.88 18.56 0.79
CA GLN A 27 -0.44 19.85 1.32
C GLN A 27 0.32 19.71 2.65
N GLY A 28 1.08 20.74 3.00
CA GLY A 28 1.73 20.86 4.31
C GLY A 28 3.00 20.05 4.48
N VAL A 29 3.46 19.34 3.44
CA VAL A 29 4.72 18.58 3.45
C VAL A 29 5.45 18.68 2.11
N GLU A 30 6.77 18.69 2.14
CA GLU A 30 7.58 18.54 0.93
C GLU A 30 7.51 17.08 0.44
N HIS A 31 7.21 16.90 -0.83
CA HIS A 31 7.19 15.57 -1.44
C HIS A 31 7.63 15.57 -2.90
N GLU A 32 8.02 14.42 -3.38
CA GLU A 32 8.24 14.11 -4.79
C GLU A 32 7.48 12.85 -5.16
N HIS A 33 6.99 12.80 -6.39
CA HIS A 33 6.33 11.64 -6.95
C HIS A 33 7.18 11.05 -8.07
N ILE A 34 7.65 9.83 -7.89
CA ILE A 34 8.47 9.09 -8.87
C ILE A 34 7.57 8.04 -9.51
N VAL A 35 7.30 8.17 -10.80
CA VAL A 35 6.56 7.18 -11.57
C VAL A 35 7.53 6.34 -12.36
N GLN A 36 7.50 5.02 -12.11
CA GLN A 36 8.30 4.03 -12.81
C GLN A 36 7.39 3.26 -13.76
N ASP A 37 7.38 3.64 -15.03
CA ASP A 37 6.54 3.03 -16.07
C ASP A 37 7.30 1.98 -16.87
N SER A 38 6.71 0.78 -17.01
CA SER A 38 7.31 -0.36 -17.72
C SER A 38 7.10 -0.31 -19.23
N CYS A 39 7.31 0.84 -19.87
CA CYS A 39 7.11 1.07 -21.30
C CYS A 39 5.66 0.78 -21.72
N SER A 40 4.69 1.38 -21.05
CA SER A 40 3.27 1.25 -21.37
C SER A 40 2.95 1.72 -22.80
N ASP A 41 2.04 1.03 -23.49
CA ASP A 41 1.58 1.29 -24.85
C ASP A 41 0.10 1.68 -24.92
N ASP A 42 -0.46 2.18 -23.82
CA ASP A 42 -1.86 2.59 -23.63
C ASP A 42 -2.06 4.11 -23.63
N GLY A 43 -1.12 4.86 -24.23
CA GLY A 43 -1.11 6.32 -24.23
C GLY A 43 -0.49 6.94 -22.98
N THR A 44 0.04 6.16 -22.05
CA THR A 44 0.76 6.67 -20.86
C THR A 44 1.98 7.50 -21.28
N GLN A 45 2.73 7.06 -22.28
CA GLN A 45 3.94 7.74 -22.75
C GLN A 45 3.67 9.08 -23.44
N ASP A 46 2.45 9.34 -23.86
CA ASP A 46 2.09 10.59 -24.54
C ASP A 46 2.01 11.77 -23.56
N TRP A 47 1.68 11.53 -22.32
CA TRP A 47 1.47 12.58 -21.33
C TRP A 47 2.44 12.52 -20.15
N LEU A 48 2.80 11.33 -19.67
CA LEU A 48 3.56 11.15 -18.42
C LEU A 48 4.92 11.87 -18.43
N PRO A 49 5.73 11.86 -19.51
CA PRO A 49 7.01 12.59 -19.55
C PRO A 49 6.87 14.11 -19.46
N HIS A 50 5.69 14.62 -19.77
CA HIS A 50 5.39 16.06 -19.83
C HIS A 50 4.63 16.55 -18.60
N ASP A 51 4.27 15.67 -17.66
CA ASP A 51 3.54 16.03 -16.45
C ASP A 51 4.51 16.59 -15.38
N PRO A 52 4.45 17.89 -15.06
CA PRO A 52 5.38 18.52 -14.12
C PRO A 52 5.20 18.05 -12.67
N ARG A 53 4.12 17.32 -12.37
CA ARG A 53 3.81 16.82 -11.03
C ARG A 53 4.62 15.59 -10.65
N VAL A 54 5.28 14.94 -11.61
CA VAL A 54 5.99 13.67 -11.42
C VAL A 54 7.41 13.69 -11.98
N LYS A 55 8.25 12.83 -11.44
CA LYS A 55 9.52 12.43 -12.05
C LYS A 55 9.28 11.10 -12.76
N ALA A 56 9.06 11.15 -14.06
CA ALA A 56 8.74 9.98 -14.88
C ALA A 56 10.02 9.25 -15.33
N PHE A 57 10.02 7.93 -15.18
CA PHE A 57 11.04 7.04 -15.71
C PHE A 57 10.36 5.94 -16.52
N ILE A 58 10.59 5.93 -17.83
CA ILE A 58 9.98 4.98 -18.76
C ILE A 58 11.07 4.00 -19.17
N GLU A 59 11.04 2.82 -18.58
CA GLU A 59 12.01 1.75 -18.85
C GLU A 59 11.45 0.39 -18.49
N LYS A 60 11.76 -0.61 -19.28
CA LYS A 60 11.33 -1.99 -19.05
C LYS A 60 11.84 -2.50 -17.71
N ASP A 61 10.95 -3.05 -16.91
CA ASP A 61 11.26 -3.70 -15.64
C ASP A 61 10.94 -5.21 -15.65
N ALA A 62 11.31 -5.89 -14.57
CA ALA A 62 11.03 -7.30 -14.37
C ALA A 62 9.72 -7.56 -13.60
N GLY A 63 8.89 -6.54 -13.40
CA GLY A 63 7.61 -6.57 -12.69
C GLY A 63 7.52 -5.50 -11.61
N MET A 64 6.33 -5.39 -11.00
CA MET A 64 5.95 -4.32 -10.08
C MET A 64 7.01 -4.05 -8.99
N TYR A 65 7.53 -5.08 -8.33
CA TYR A 65 8.50 -4.91 -7.23
C TYR A 65 9.89 -4.49 -7.72
N ASP A 66 10.27 -4.83 -8.95
CA ASP A 66 11.49 -4.26 -9.57
C ASP A 66 11.30 -2.77 -9.86
N ALA A 67 10.14 -2.38 -10.38
CA ALA A 67 9.79 -0.98 -10.58
C ALA A 67 9.85 -0.19 -9.25
N VAL A 68 9.25 -0.71 -8.18
CA VAL A 68 9.29 -0.09 -6.85
C VAL A 68 10.73 0.04 -6.34
N ASN A 69 11.54 -1.01 -6.45
CA ASN A 69 12.96 -0.99 -6.06
C ASN A 69 13.78 0.05 -6.84
N ARG A 70 13.53 0.20 -8.14
CA ARG A 70 14.16 1.25 -8.96
C ARG A 70 13.75 2.63 -8.48
N GLY A 71 12.45 2.83 -8.22
CA GLY A 71 11.93 4.07 -7.66
C GLY A 71 12.57 4.40 -6.30
N TYR A 72 12.70 3.44 -5.39
CA TYR A 72 13.39 3.64 -4.12
C TYR A 72 14.85 4.10 -4.31
N ARG A 73 15.60 3.53 -5.25
CA ARG A 73 16.99 3.94 -5.52
C ARG A 73 17.10 5.39 -6.01
N ARG A 74 16.05 5.93 -6.63
CA ARG A 74 15.94 7.31 -7.13
C ARG A 74 15.40 8.29 -6.11
N ALA A 75 14.79 7.79 -5.05
CA ALA A 75 14.16 8.59 -4.02
C ALA A 75 15.17 9.45 -3.25
N THR A 76 14.80 10.70 -2.96
CA THR A 76 15.62 11.65 -2.19
C THR A 76 15.01 11.99 -0.83
N GLY A 77 13.77 11.58 -0.56
CA GLY A 77 13.04 11.87 0.66
C GLY A 77 13.52 11.08 1.88
N ASP A 78 13.20 11.60 3.05
CA ASP A 78 13.46 10.97 4.36
C ASP A 78 12.49 9.82 4.64
N ILE A 79 11.26 9.97 4.14
CA ILE A 79 10.18 9.00 4.23
C ILE A 79 9.86 8.50 2.82
N LEU A 80 9.83 7.18 2.68
CA LEU A 80 9.52 6.48 1.44
C LEU A 80 8.18 5.79 1.56
N ALA A 81 7.43 5.76 0.46
CA ALA A 81 6.22 4.95 0.33
C ALA A 81 6.05 4.53 -1.12
N TYR A 82 5.29 3.46 -1.37
CA TYR A 82 4.82 3.22 -2.72
C TYR A 82 3.29 3.14 -2.76
N LEU A 83 2.75 3.60 -3.87
CA LEU A 83 1.33 3.68 -4.15
C LEU A 83 1.13 3.12 -5.55
N ASN A 84 0.32 2.07 -5.71
CA ASN A 84 0.05 1.53 -7.03
C ASN A 84 -0.70 2.56 -7.91
N CYS A 85 -0.59 2.40 -9.20
CA CYS A 85 -1.19 3.35 -10.15
C CYS A 85 -2.72 3.43 -10.11
N ASP A 86 -3.39 2.46 -9.49
CA ASP A 86 -4.85 2.39 -9.26
C ASP A 86 -5.25 2.75 -7.81
N GLU A 87 -4.30 3.20 -6.99
CA GLU A 87 -4.52 3.62 -5.62
C GLU A 87 -4.41 5.15 -5.48
N GLN A 88 -4.96 5.71 -4.41
CA GLN A 88 -4.93 7.16 -4.16
C GLN A 88 -4.67 7.46 -2.69
N TYR A 89 -3.97 8.57 -2.41
CA TYR A 89 -3.96 9.14 -1.07
C TYR A 89 -5.22 9.94 -0.79
N LEU A 90 -5.70 9.84 0.44
CA LEU A 90 -6.75 10.71 0.97
C LEU A 90 -6.20 12.12 1.26
N PRO A 91 -7.04 13.16 1.29
CA PRO A 91 -6.61 14.51 1.63
C PRO A 91 -5.86 14.56 2.98
N GLY A 92 -4.70 15.21 3.00
CA GLY A 92 -3.89 15.37 4.20
C GLY A 92 -3.17 14.11 4.71
N ALA A 93 -3.14 13.03 3.91
CA ALA A 93 -2.48 11.77 4.26
C ALA A 93 -1.01 11.95 4.65
N LEU A 94 -0.23 12.64 3.81
CA LEU A 94 1.20 12.85 4.06
C LEU A 94 1.45 13.74 5.28
N ALA A 95 0.64 14.77 5.50
CA ALA A 95 0.74 15.63 6.68
C ALA A 95 0.45 14.85 7.98
N THR A 96 -0.52 13.94 7.94
CA THR A 96 -0.84 13.05 9.07
C THR A 96 0.33 12.13 9.39
N VAL A 97 0.92 11.50 8.38
CA VAL A 97 2.08 10.61 8.54
C VAL A 97 3.32 11.38 8.99
N HIS A 98 3.51 12.60 8.52
CA HIS A 98 4.58 13.49 8.96
C HIS A 98 4.53 13.70 10.48
N LYS A 99 3.38 14.16 10.98
CA LYS A 99 3.14 14.35 12.43
C LYS A 99 3.35 13.05 13.22
N PHE A 100 2.93 11.92 12.66
CA PHE A 100 3.13 10.62 13.30
C PHE A 100 4.62 10.30 13.47
N PHE A 101 5.47 10.49 12.45
CA PHE A 101 6.90 10.23 12.54
C PHE A 101 7.63 11.24 13.43
N GLU A 102 7.17 12.49 13.53
CA GLU A 102 7.68 13.46 14.48
C GLU A 102 7.42 13.04 15.93
N ALA A 103 6.20 12.61 16.21
CA ALA A 103 5.81 12.10 17.53
C ALA A 103 6.43 10.74 17.89
N ASN A 104 6.95 10.01 16.91
CA ASN A 104 7.49 8.66 17.09
C ASN A 104 8.88 8.52 16.43
N PRO A 105 9.93 9.19 16.95
CA PRO A 105 11.24 9.24 16.29
C PRO A 105 11.96 7.88 16.18
N LYS A 106 11.62 6.92 17.03
CA LYS A 106 12.20 5.57 17.00
C LYS A 106 11.48 4.62 16.04
N VAL A 107 10.27 4.97 15.58
CA VAL A 107 9.52 4.16 14.61
C VAL A 107 10.15 4.30 13.23
N GLU A 108 10.33 3.18 12.57
CA GLU A 108 10.90 3.14 11.22
C GLU A 108 9.85 2.82 10.14
N VAL A 109 8.77 2.13 10.50
CA VAL A 109 7.65 1.84 9.59
C VAL A 109 6.34 2.24 10.26
N ALA A 110 5.59 3.11 9.60
CA ALA A 110 4.23 3.47 9.96
C ALA A 110 3.24 2.66 9.11
N LEU A 111 2.24 2.08 9.76
CA LEU A 111 1.17 1.29 9.17
C LEU A 111 -0.14 2.03 9.37
N ALA A 112 -0.64 2.71 8.35
CA ALA A 112 -1.91 3.45 8.41
C ALA A 112 -3.06 2.63 7.79
N GLY A 113 -4.30 3.06 7.97
CA GLY A 113 -5.47 2.40 7.40
C GLY A 113 -5.70 2.76 5.94
N SER A 114 -6.47 1.93 5.24
CA SER A 114 -6.95 2.18 3.88
C SER A 114 -8.47 1.99 3.81
N ILE A 115 -9.12 2.80 2.98
CA ILE A 115 -10.50 2.57 2.54
C ILE A 115 -10.44 1.70 1.28
N VAL A 116 -11.26 0.68 1.21
CA VAL A 116 -11.40 -0.17 0.02
C VAL A 116 -12.63 0.28 -0.75
N THR A 117 -12.44 0.48 -2.05
CA THR A 117 -13.52 0.84 -3.00
C THR A 117 -13.54 -0.13 -4.17
N ASN A 118 -14.63 -0.14 -4.94
CA ASN A 118 -14.62 -0.75 -6.26
C ASN A 118 -13.94 0.19 -7.29
N GLY A 119 -13.90 -0.25 -8.55
CA GLY A 119 -13.31 0.53 -9.64
C GLY A 119 -14.08 1.84 -9.97
N ASP A 120 -15.33 2.00 -9.57
CA ASP A 120 -16.11 3.24 -9.73
C ASP A 120 -15.89 4.22 -8.56
N GLY A 121 -15.19 3.78 -7.51
CA GLY A 121 -14.94 4.54 -6.30
C GLY A 121 -15.97 4.32 -5.19
N ASP A 122 -16.95 3.41 -5.39
CA ASP A 122 -17.95 3.12 -4.37
C ASP A 122 -17.33 2.35 -3.20
N TYR A 123 -17.80 2.67 -2.01
CA TYR A 123 -17.31 2.12 -0.76
C TYR A 123 -17.53 0.60 -0.63
N ILE A 124 -16.50 -0.12 -0.19
CA ILE A 124 -16.58 -1.53 0.18
C ILE A 124 -16.34 -1.72 1.67
N CYS A 125 -15.20 -1.30 2.20
CA CYS A 125 -14.91 -1.46 3.62
C CYS A 125 -13.73 -0.58 4.08
N HIS A 126 -13.60 -0.47 5.41
CA HIS A 126 -12.40 0.08 6.06
C HIS A 126 -11.43 -1.05 6.40
N ARG A 127 -10.14 -0.83 6.13
CA ARG A 127 -9.05 -1.74 6.47
C ARG A 127 -8.07 -1.08 7.40
N HIS A 128 -8.25 -1.29 8.71
CA HIS A 128 -7.21 -0.99 9.68
C HIS A 128 -6.04 -1.95 9.50
N GLN A 129 -4.85 -1.44 9.58
CA GLN A 129 -3.65 -2.27 9.62
C GLN A 129 -3.28 -2.64 11.05
N MET A 130 -2.44 -3.63 11.19
CA MET A 130 -1.89 -4.09 12.46
C MET A 130 -0.41 -4.37 12.28
N VAL A 131 0.38 -4.10 13.32
CA VAL A 131 1.76 -4.59 13.32
C VAL A 131 1.73 -6.11 13.18
N PRO A 132 2.40 -6.70 12.17
CA PRO A 132 2.50 -8.13 12.01
C PRO A 132 3.08 -8.75 13.27
N HIS A 133 2.58 -9.88 13.71
CA HIS A 133 2.98 -10.46 14.97
C HIS A 133 3.22 -11.96 14.85
N GLY A 134 4.43 -12.39 15.19
CA GLY A 134 4.82 -13.79 15.30
C GLY A 134 4.41 -14.62 14.08
N CYS A 135 4.01 -15.86 14.33
CA CYS A 135 3.61 -16.79 13.28
C CYS A 135 2.21 -16.52 12.69
N GLY A 136 1.45 -15.59 13.28
CA GLY A 136 0.10 -15.25 12.80
C GLY A 136 0.08 -14.63 11.40
N VAL A 137 1.16 -13.98 11.00
CA VAL A 137 1.33 -13.36 9.66
C VAL A 137 1.17 -14.37 8.52
N TRP A 138 1.56 -15.63 8.72
CA TRP A 138 1.44 -16.70 7.74
C TRP A 138 -0.01 -17.03 7.35
N TYR A 139 -0.96 -16.76 8.22
CA TYR A 139 -2.38 -17.09 8.01
C TYR A 139 -3.28 -15.88 7.88
N ARG A 140 -2.83 -14.73 8.35
CA ARG A 140 -3.58 -13.47 8.30
C ARG A 140 -2.62 -12.33 8.06
N PHE A 141 -2.48 -11.96 6.79
CA PHE A 141 -1.68 -10.81 6.37
C PHE A 141 -2.49 -9.52 6.57
N PRO A 142 -2.12 -8.68 7.54
CA PRO A 142 -2.96 -7.56 7.96
C PRO A 142 -2.64 -6.24 7.24
N ILE A 143 -1.92 -6.29 6.12
CA ILE A 143 -1.28 -5.12 5.52
C ILE A 143 -1.80 -4.88 4.11
N LEU A 144 -2.10 -3.61 3.80
CA LEU A 144 -2.23 -3.05 2.46
C LEU A 144 -1.09 -2.07 2.24
N THR A 145 -0.35 -2.25 1.17
CA THR A 145 0.91 -1.53 0.93
C THR A 145 0.73 -0.05 0.63
N SER A 146 -0.43 0.35 0.11
CA SER A 146 -0.79 1.75 -0.13
C SER A 146 -0.77 2.66 1.12
N SER A 147 -0.77 2.06 2.31
CA SER A 147 -0.72 2.77 3.59
C SER A 147 0.50 2.44 4.42
N ILE A 148 1.60 2.01 3.78
CA ILE A 148 2.89 1.80 4.45
C ILE A 148 3.81 2.97 4.14
N PHE A 149 4.36 3.56 5.19
CA PHE A 149 5.37 4.61 5.10
C PHE A 149 6.59 4.20 5.90
N LEU A 150 7.78 4.40 5.36
CA LEU A 150 9.01 3.94 5.99
C LEU A 150 10.10 4.99 5.95
N ARG A 151 10.91 5.06 7.00
CA ARG A 151 12.12 5.88 6.98
C ARG A 151 13.10 5.33 5.94
N ARG A 152 13.73 6.22 5.20
CA ARG A 152 14.73 5.92 4.16
C ARG A 152 15.77 4.87 4.60
N LYS A 153 16.17 4.89 5.86
CA LYS A 153 17.15 3.95 6.43
C LYS A 153 16.74 2.48 6.35
N VAL A 154 15.43 2.16 6.31
CA VAL A 154 14.94 0.79 6.15
C VAL A 154 15.42 0.20 4.83
N ILE A 155 15.40 0.99 3.76
CA ILE A 155 15.85 0.57 2.44
C ILE A 155 17.37 0.61 2.33
N PHE A 156 18.00 1.72 2.70
CA PHE A 156 19.41 1.98 2.37
C PHE A 156 20.41 1.52 3.43
N GLU A 157 20.04 1.50 4.70
CA GLU A 157 20.95 1.06 5.77
C GLU A 157 20.66 -0.40 6.15
N ARG A 158 19.38 -0.80 6.19
CA ARG A 158 19.00 -2.18 6.49
C ARG A 158 18.93 -3.08 5.26
N GLY A 159 18.92 -2.51 4.05
CA GLY A 159 18.90 -3.25 2.79
C GLY A 159 17.59 -3.98 2.50
N VAL A 160 16.46 -3.57 3.11
CA VAL A 160 15.17 -4.27 2.97
C VAL A 160 14.45 -3.84 1.68
N PHE A 161 15.05 -4.17 0.54
CA PHE A 161 14.39 -4.06 -0.75
C PHE A 161 13.41 -5.22 -0.97
N PHE A 162 12.49 -5.07 -1.94
CA PHE A 162 11.64 -6.18 -2.37
C PHE A 162 12.47 -7.27 -3.05
N ASP A 163 12.16 -8.53 -2.75
CA ASP A 163 12.72 -9.67 -3.47
C ASP A 163 11.95 -9.89 -4.78
N THR A 164 12.55 -9.53 -5.89
CA THR A 164 11.93 -9.56 -7.22
C THR A 164 11.65 -10.98 -7.77
N ARG A 165 12.09 -12.03 -7.07
CA ARG A 165 11.71 -13.41 -7.36
C ARG A 165 10.21 -13.65 -7.11
N TRP A 166 9.62 -12.92 -6.17
CA TRP A 166 8.21 -12.95 -5.86
C TRP A 166 7.49 -11.84 -6.63
N ARG A 167 6.71 -12.22 -7.63
CA ARG A 167 6.05 -11.25 -8.51
C ARG A 167 4.68 -10.82 -8.00
N ASP A 168 3.96 -11.71 -7.32
CA ASP A 168 2.59 -11.50 -6.85
C ASP A 168 2.49 -11.43 -5.31
N LEU A 169 3.41 -12.09 -4.58
CA LEU A 169 3.47 -12.10 -3.12
C LEU A 169 4.72 -11.39 -2.54
N GLY A 170 5.33 -10.50 -3.29
CA GLY A 170 6.53 -9.79 -2.84
C GLY A 170 6.29 -8.91 -1.63
N ASP A 171 5.08 -8.34 -1.47
CA ASP A 171 4.65 -7.59 -0.29
C ASP A 171 4.68 -8.44 0.99
N PHE A 172 4.17 -9.66 0.91
CA PHE A 172 4.20 -10.61 2.03
C PHE A 172 5.64 -10.95 2.44
N HIS A 173 6.50 -11.30 1.48
CA HIS A 173 7.90 -11.65 1.75
C HIS A 173 8.71 -10.44 2.23
N TRP A 174 8.40 -9.26 1.73
CA TRP A 174 9.02 -8.01 2.18
C TRP A 174 8.66 -7.70 3.65
N VAL A 175 7.40 -7.89 4.03
CA VAL A 175 6.98 -7.75 5.44
C VAL A 175 7.64 -8.80 6.33
N LEU A 176 7.80 -10.04 5.86
CA LEU A 176 8.59 -11.04 6.59
C LEU A 176 10.04 -10.60 6.80
N ALA A 177 10.66 -9.98 5.80
CA ALA A 177 12.02 -9.44 5.92
C ALA A 177 12.09 -8.31 6.97
N LEU A 178 11.12 -7.39 6.98
CA LEU A 178 11.00 -6.37 8.02
C LEU A 178 10.88 -6.97 9.43
N MET A 179 10.05 -8.02 9.58
CA MET A 179 9.87 -8.71 10.86
C MET A 179 11.15 -9.43 11.30
N ASN A 180 11.82 -10.15 10.39
CA ASN A 180 13.06 -10.88 10.68
C ASN A 180 14.19 -9.94 11.12
N GLN A 181 14.23 -8.73 10.58
CA GLN A 181 15.19 -7.69 11.00
C GLN A 181 14.70 -6.87 12.21
N GLN A 182 13.56 -7.24 12.80
CA GLN A 182 13.00 -6.54 13.96
C GLN A 182 12.85 -5.03 13.72
N VAL A 183 12.46 -4.64 12.50
CA VAL A 183 12.27 -3.22 12.17
C VAL A 183 11.17 -2.63 13.05
N PRO A 184 11.41 -1.50 13.75
CA PRO A 184 10.42 -0.87 14.61
C PRO A 184 9.20 -0.39 13.83
N MET A 185 8.07 -1.07 13.97
CA MET A 185 6.80 -0.75 13.31
C MET A 185 5.76 -0.28 14.31
N LYS A 186 4.92 0.67 13.91
CA LYS A 186 3.79 1.13 14.72
C LYS A 186 2.60 1.50 13.84
N VAL A 187 1.40 1.26 14.35
CA VAL A 187 0.16 1.70 13.69
C VAL A 187 0.03 3.22 13.83
N CYS A 188 -0.23 3.87 12.70
CA CYS A 188 -0.72 5.25 12.62
C CYS A 188 -2.25 5.16 12.50
N ASP A 189 -2.96 5.54 13.57
CA ASP A 189 -4.42 5.40 13.66
C ASP A 189 -5.14 6.47 12.81
N ALA A 190 -4.96 6.34 11.49
CA ALA A 190 -5.61 7.18 10.49
C ALA A 190 -5.78 6.39 9.19
N PHE A 191 -6.81 6.72 8.41
CA PHE A 191 -6.94 6.24 7.04
C PHE A 191 -6.21 7.23 6.11
N THR A 192 -5.28 6.73 5.31
CA THR A 192 -4.41 7.57 4.48
C THR A 192 -4.54 7.30 2.99
N SER A 193 -5.09 6.16 2.62
CA SER A 193 -5.21 5.79 1.20
C SER A 193 -6.54 5.14 0.87
N VAL A 194 -6.81 5.08 -0.43
CA VAL A 194 -7.87 4.26 -1.01
C VAL A 194 -7.23 3.18 -1.85
N PHE A 195 -7.63 1.94 -1.61
CA PHE A 195 -7.31 0.77 -2.40
C PHE A 195 -8.49 0.45 -3.30
N ALA A 196 -8.30 0.47 -4.63
CA ALA A 196 -9.35 0.12 -5.57
C ALA A 196 -9.37 -1.40 -5.85
N ASP A 197 -10.47 -2.08 -5.52
CA ASP A 197 -10.74 -3.46 -5.94
C ASP A 197 -11.37 -3.44 -7.34
N THR A 198 -10.52 -3.44 -8.36
CA THR A 198 -10.94 -3.34 -9.76
C THR A 198 -11.38 -4.68 -10.35
N GLY A 199 -11.26 -5.77 -9.60
CA GLY A 199 -11.53 -7.13 -10.08
C GLY A 199 -10.38 -7.74 -10.92
N GLU A 200 -9.39 -6.96 -11.31
CA GLU A 200 -8.20 -7.42 -12.06
C GLU A 200 -6.99 -7.71 -11.16
N ASN A 201 -7.23 -7.82 -9.87
CA ASN A 201 -6.17 -7.99 -8.87
C ASN A 201 -5.31 -9.24 -9.15
N MET A 202 -4.00 -9.08 -9.03
CA MET A 202 -2.98 -10.10 -9.35
C MET A 202 -3.15 -11.42 -8.58
N ASN A 203 -3.81 -11.39 -7.43
CA ASN A 203 -3.98 -12.52 -6.51
C ASN A 203 -4.69 -13.78 -7.08
N LEU A 204 -5.35 -13.67 -8.22
CA LEU A 204 -6.09 -14.76 -8.86
C LEU A 204 -5.34 -15.36 -10.07
N LYS A 205 -4.21 -14.79 -10.46
CA LYS A 205 -3.43 -15.24 -11.61
C LYS A 205 -2.69 -16.56 -11.32
N PRO A 206 -2.38 -17.37 -12.32
CA PRO A 206 -1.69 -18.66 -12.14
C PRO A 206 -0.36 -18.55 -11.41
N ASN A 207 0.38 -17.46 -11.59
CA ASN A 207 1.63 -17.23 -10.87
C ASN A 207 1.39 -17.01 -9.37
N ALA A 208 0.37 -16.24 -8.98
CA ALA A 208 0.00 -16.05 -7.58
C ALA A 208 -0.34 -17.36 -6.88
N ILE A 209 -1.03 -18.29 -7.58
CA ILE A 209 -1.34 -19.62 -7.05
C ILE A 209 -0.04 -20.41 -6.78
N ARG A 210 0.92 -20.39 -7.70
CA ARG A 210 2.23 -21.03 -7.51
C ARG A 210 3.01 -20.44 -6.35
N GLU A 211 3.06 -19.11 -6.27
CA GLU A 211 3.75 -18.42 -5.19
C GLU A 211 3.09 -18.65 -3.82
N LYS A 212 1.75 -18.73 -3.77
CA LYS A 212 1.02 -19.13 -2.55
C LYS A 212 1.43 -20.52 -2.09
N ALA A 213 1.43 -21.50 -2.99
CA ALA A 213 1.84 -22.87 -2.67
C ALA A 213 3.30 -22.92 -2.18
N ALA A 214 4.21 -22.21 -2.84
CA ALA A 214 5.61 -22.12 -2.42
C ALA A 214 5.74 -21.46 -1.03
N THR A 215 5.00 -20.39 -0.78
CA THR A 215 4.97 -19.70 0.51
C THR A 215 4.39 -20.60 1.61
N GLU A 216 3.30 -21.33 1.33
CA GLU A 216 2.71 -22.29 2.28
C GLU A 216 3.68 -23.42 2.63
N ALA A 217 4.50 -23.87 1.68
CA ALA A 217 5.53 -24.89 1.93
C ALA A 217 6.60 -24.42 2.90
N MET A 218 6.85 -23.10 2.99
CA MET A 218 7.83 -22.51 3.93
C MET A 218 7.32 -22.44 5.37
N ILE A 219 6.02 -22.67 5.63
CA ILE A 219 5.45 -22.59 6.98
C ILE A 219 6.01 -23.72 7.84
N PRO A 220 6.68 -23.43 8.98
CA PRO A 220 7.19 -24.46 9.88
C PRO A 220 6.07 -25.38 10.38
N GLY A 221 6.35 -26.68 10.51
CA GLY A 221 5.36 -27.69 10.90
C GLY A 221 4.61 -27.36 12.20
N ALA A 222 5.32 -26.90 13.23
CA ALA A 222 4.71 -26.48 14.49
C ALA A 222 3.74 -25.30 14.31
N VAL A 223 4.07 -24.33 13.45
CA VAL A 223 3.20 -23.19 13.12
C VAL A 223 1.95 -23.67 12.37
N ARG A 224 2.13 -24.63 11.48
CA ARG A 224 1.04 -25.22 10.71
C ARG A 224 0.04 -25.97 11.59
N ALA A 225 0.54 -26.74 12.56
CA ALA A 225 -0.30 -27.46 13.54
C ALA A 225 -1.17 -26.51 14.38
N LEU A 226 -0.71 -25.29 14.64
CA LEU A 226 -1.40 -24.27 15.42
C LEU A 226 -2.22 -23.26 14.59
N LYS A 227 -2.50 -23.54 13.33
CA LYS A 227 -3.26 -22.65 12.42
C LYS A 227 -4.55 -22.08 13.04
N PRO A 228 -5.45 -22.89 13.68
CA PRO A 228 -6.67 -22.34 14.28
C PRO A 228 -6.38 -21.31 15.39
N PHE A 229 -5.36 -21.57 16.18
CA PHE A 229 -4.91 -20.66 17.24
C PHE A 229 -4.46 -19.30 16.67
N TRP A 230 -3.64 -19.30 15.60
CA TRP A 230 -3.16 -18.07 14.97
C TRP A 230 -4.29 -17.26 14.38
N ILE A 231 -5.29 -17.92 13.78
CA ILE A 231 -6.49 -17.27 13.24
C ILE A 231 -7.30 -16.62 14.35
N LEU A 232 -7.55 -17.36 15.44
CA LEU A 232 -8.27 -16.85 16.61
C LEU A 232 -7.53 -15.67 17.25
N HIS A 233 -6.22 -15.83 17.50
CA HIS A 233 -5.37 -14.78 18.04
C HIS A 233 -5.44 -13.49 17.21
N HIS A 234 -5.37 -13.59 15.87
CA HIS A 234 -5.52 -12.43 15.02
C HIS A 234 -6.91 -11.76 15.15
N ARG A 235 -7.98 -12.56 15.23
CA ARG A 235 -9.35 -12.04 15.44
C ARG A 235 -9.47 -11.30 16.77
N LEU A 236 -8.95 -11.87 17.85
CA LEU A 236 -8.95 -11.24 19.17
C LEU A 236 -8.15 -9.94 19.19
N ARG A 237 -6.99 -9.91 18.55
CA ARG A 237 -6.22 -8.67 18.38
C ARG A 237 -7.01 -7.58 17.65
N ARG A 238 -7.71 -7.92 16.56
CA ARG A 238 -8.57 -6.96 15.84
C ARG A 238 -9.70 -6.43 16.71
N LEU A 239 -10.31 -7.31 17.50
CA LEU A 239 -11.38 -6.93 18.42
C LEU A 239 -10.83 -5.99 19.52
N ALA A 240 -9.72 -6.36 20.15
CA ALA A 240 -9.08 -5.55 21.18
C ALA A 240 -8.59 -4.19 20.66
N ALA A 241 -8.20 -4.11 19.38
CA ALA A 241 -7.83 -2.86 18.73
C ALA A 241 -9.03 -2.01 18.24
N GLY A 242 -10.28 -2.46 18.48
CA GLY A 242 -11.47 -1.70 18.11
C GLY A 242 -11.74 -1.63 16.60
N HIS A 243 -11.16 -2.49 15.77
CA HIS A 243 -11.27 -2.42 14.32
C HIS A 243 -12.68 -2.59 13.78
N PHE A 244 -13.62 -3.04 14.59
CA PHE A 244 -15.03 -3.21 14.23
C PHE A 244 -15.92 -2.06 14.75
N ASN A 245 -15.35 -1.15 15.55
CA ASN A 245 -16.06 0.00 16.10
C ASN A 245 -15.88 1.22 15.18
N LEU A 246 -16.46 1.15 13.99
CA LEU A 246 -16.38 2.21 12.99
C LEU A 246 -17.52 3.19 13.18
N LYS A 247 -17.25 4.47 12.98
CA LYS A 247 -18.25 5.56 13.01
C LYS A 247 -18.56 6.01 11.59
N PRO A 248 -19.77 6.57 11.36
CA PRO A 248 -20.06 7.25 10.09
C PRO A 248 -18.93 8.21 9.73
N THR A 249 -18.56 8.23 8.49
CA THR A 249 -17.45 9.02 7.95
C THR A 249 -17.69 9.35 6.49
N ASP A 250 -16.81 10.16 5.93
CA ASP A 250 -16.73 10.43 4.50
C ASP A 250 -15.29 10.26 4.03
N TYR A 251 -15.10 10.14 2.73
CA TYR A 251 -13.80 10.17 2.09
C TYR A 251 -13.88 10.85 0.73
N SER A 252 -12.77 11.45 0.30
CA SER A 252 -12.72 12.21 -0.94
C SER A 252 -11.63 11.68 -1.88
N ILE A 253 -12.03 11.31 -3.10
CA ILE A 253 -11.16 10.72 -4.12
C ILE A 253 -11.43 11.33 -5.49
N TYR A 254 -10.48 11.17 -6.41
CA TYR A 254 -10.70 11.34 -7.83
C TYR A 254 -11.36 10.10 -8.40
N THR A 255 -12.26 10.24 -9.36
CA THR A 255 -12.92 9.12 -10.06
C THR A 255 -12.75 9.26 -11.55
N LEU A 256 -12.95 8.19 -12.31
CA LEU A 256 -12.91 8.26 -13.78
C LEU A 256 -13.99 9.20 -14.36
N LYS A 257 -15.08 9.44 -13.60
CA LYS A 257 -16.15 10.38 -13.97
C LYS A 257 -15.82 11.83 -13.54
N SER A 258 -14.91 12.01 -12.60
CA SER A 258 -14.46 13.31 -12.07
C SER A 258 -12.94 13.31 -11.87
N PRO A 259 -12.15 13.33 -12.96
CA PRO A 259 -10.69 13.22 -12.88
C PRO A 259 -10.01 14.51 -12.41
N ASP A 260 -10.67 15.66 -12.49
CA ASP A 260 -10.10 16.98 -12.24
C ASP A 260 -10.39 17.50 -10.82
N ARG A 261 -11.29 16.87 -10.11
CA ARG A 261 -11.66 17.24 -8.73
C ARG A 261 -12.03 16.03 -7.91
N ARG A 262 -11.75 16.10 -6.62
CA ARG A 262 -12.20 15.08 -5.69
C ARG A 262 -13.71 15.07 -5.53
N VAL A 263 -14.27 13.89 -5.42
CA VAL A 263 -15.68 13.65 -5.08
C VAL A 263 -15.70 13.12 -3.64
N THR A 264 -16.53 13.72 -2.80
CA THR A 264 -16.75 13.25 -1.43
C THR A 264 -17.87 12.23 -1.41
N ILE A 265 -17.60 11.09 -0.79
CA ILE A 265 -18.51 9.95 -0.67
C ILE A 265 -18.82 9.75 0.81
N GLU A 266 -20.08 9.85 1.17
CA GLU A 266 -20.55 9.61 2.54
C GLU A 266 -20.70 8.13 2.81
N VAL A 267 -20.25 7.70 4.00
CA VAL A 267 -20.32 6.32 4.48
C VAL A 267 -21.06 6.29 5.81
N PRO A 268 -22.41 6.28 5.79
CA PRO A 268 -23.20 6.29 7.01
C PRO A 268 -23.07 5.00 7.83
N ASN A 269 -22.82 3.87 7.17
CA ASN A 269 -22.69 2.55 7.79
C ASN A 269 -21.37 1.88 7.41
N PRO A 270 -20.23 2.30 7.97
CA PRO A 270 -18.94 1.71 7.65
C PRO A 270 -18.81 0.28 8.17
N THR A 271 -18.06 -0.56 7.45
CA THR A 271 -17.78 -1.95 7.82
C THR A 271 -16.30 -2.26 7.73
N ALA A 272 -15.82 -3.15 8.60
CA ALA A 272 -14.47 -3.70 8.55
C ALA A 272 -14.41 -5.06 7.83
N VAL A 273 -15.50 -5.48 7.21
CA VAL A 273 -15.64 -6.79 6.54
C VAL A 273 -15.56 -6.60 5.03
N TRP A 274 -14.61 -7.27 4.41
CA TRP A 274 -14.44 -7.29 2.96
C TRP A 274 -15.14 -8.54 2.40
N TRP A 275 -16.40 -8.40 2.06
CA TRP A 275 -17.27 -9.51 1.67
C TRP A 275 -16.79 -10.29 0.44
N ASN A 276 -16.16 -9.61 -0.51
CA ASN A 276 -15.69 -10.23 -1.76
C ASN A 276 -14.44 -11.11 -1.58
N ARG A 277 -13.90 -11.22 -0.35
CA ARG A 277 -12.67 -11.97 -0.02
C ARG A 277 -12.80 -12.84 1.24
N LEU A 278 -14.02 -13.26 1.58
CA LEU A 278 -14.28 -14.22 2.67
C LEU A 278 -13.99 -15.65 2.25
#